data_67d0a750741d25dc7556d8cbb174ad27
#
_entry.id   67d0a750741d25dc7556d8cbb174ad27
#
_cell.length_a   1.000
_cell.length_b   1.000
_cell.length_c   1.000
_cell.angle_alpha   90.00
_cell.angle_beta   90.00
_cell.angle_gamma   90.00
#
_symmetry.space_group_name_H-M   'P 1'
#
loop_
_entity.id
_entity.type
_entity.pdbx_description
1 polymer ?
#
loop_
_entity_poly.entity_id
_entity_poly.type
_entity_poly.pdbx_seq_one_letter_code
_entity_poly.pdbx_strand_id
1 'polypeptide(L)' 'MRLAALVREQIASGKLAPGAQLPSIAVLRREHGHSRQTVGKAMRILEGEGLIYRVPGLGYYVSYDAAAPRR' A
#
# COMPACT_ATOMS: atom_id res chain seq x y z
N MET A 1 3.47 5.59 10.90
CA MET A 1 3.06 6.55 9.87
C MET A 1 1.59 6.36 9.54
N ARG A 2 0.87 7.49 9.47
CA ARG A 2 -0.59 7.45 9.34
C ARG A 2 -1.07 6.83 8.02
N LEU A 3 -0.46 7.20 6.91
CA LEU A 3 -0.87 6.67 5.61
C LEU A 3 -0.59 5.18 5.51
N ALA A 4 0.55 4.73 6.00
CA ALA A 4 0.88 3.31 6.01
C ALA A 4 -0.13 2.52 6.85
N ALA A 5 -0.52 3.07 8.00
CA ALA A 5 -1.50 2.43 8.87
C ALA A 5 -2.86 2.32 8.18
N LEU A 6 -3.26 3.36 7.45
CA LEU A 6 -4.52 3.36 6.71
C LEU A 6 -4.54 2.26 5.65
N VAL A 7 -3.49 2.17 4.85
CA VAL A 7 -3.40 1.15 3.81
C VAL A 7 -3.36 -0.24 4.43
N ARG A 8 -2.58 -0.39 5.51
CA ARG A 8 -2.49 -1.67 6.22
C ARG A 8 -3.87 -2.12 6.70
N GLU A 9 -4.65 -1.20 7.22
CA GLU A 9 -6.02 -1.49 7.67
C GLU A 9 -6.91 -1.89 6.51
N GLN A 10 -6.81 -1.23 5.38
CA GLN A 10 -7.60 -1.58 4.21
C GLN A 10 -7.28 -2.97 3.69
N ILE A 11 -6.01 -3.36 3.76
CA ILE A 11 -5.61 -4.71 3.39
C ILE A 11 -6.18 -5.73 4.39
N ALA A 12 -6.05 -5.44 5.67
CA ALA A 12 -6.52 -6.35 6.71
C ALA A 12 -8.03 -6.52 6.68
N SER A 13 -8.78 -5.47 6.36
CA SER A 13 -10.24 -5.51 6.32
C SER A 13 -10.81 -6.12 5.05
N GLY A 14 -9.95 -6.35 4.05
CA GLY A 14 -10.41 -6.88 2.76
C GLY A 14 -10.83 -5.85 1.75
N LYS A 15 -10.77 -4.57 2.08
CA LYS A 15 -11.09 -3.51 1.11
C LYS A 15 -10.11 -3.52 -0.06
N LEU A 16 -8.85 -3.85 0.22
CA LEU A 16 -7.84 -4.08 -0.80
C LEU A 16 -7.56 -5.57 -0.82
N ALA A 17 -8.15 -6.27 -1.76
CA ALA A 17 -8.03 -7.71 -1.85
C ALA A 17 -6.62 -8.12 -2.29
N PRO A 18 -6.18 -9.35 -1.97
CA PRO A 18 -4.91 -9.85 -2.47
C PRO A 18 -4.84 -9.76 -4.01
N GLY A 19 -3.73 -9.25 -4.51
CA GLY A 19 -3.54 -9.06 -5.95
C GLY A 19 -4.15 -7.79 -6.50
N ALA A 20 -4.89 -7.04 -5.69
CA ALA A 20 -5.50 -5.79 -6.14
C ALA A 20 -4.44 -4.70 -6.30
N GLN A 21 -4.64 -3.83 -7.28
CA GLN A 21 -3.75 -2.71 -7.48
C GLN A 21 -4.08 -1.60 -6.49
N LEU A 22 -3.04 -1.04 -5.87
CA LEU A 22 -3.21 0.12 -5.00
C LEU A 22 -3.48 1.37 -5.82
N PRO A 23 -4.17 2.37 -5.24
CA PRO A 23 -4.32 3.65 -5.91
C PRO A 23 -2.96 4.23 -6.27
N SER A 24 -2.91 4.95 -7.38
CA SER A 24 -1.65 5.56 -7.80
C SER A 24 -1.19 6.62 -6.79
N ILE A 25 0.10 6.94 -6.82
CA ILE A 25 0.65 7.97 -5.94
C ILE A 25 -0.10 9.29 -6.15
N ALA A 26 -0.44 9.62 -7.40
CA ALA A 26 -1.16 10.84 -7.70
C ALA A 26 -2.54 10.87 -7.04
N VAL A 27 -3.25 9.73 -7.06
CA VAL A 27 -4.55 9.62 -6.42
C VAL A 27 -4.44 9.75 -4.91
N LEU A 28 -3.46 9.07 -4.31
CA LEU A 28 -3.25 9.14 -2.87
C LEU A 28 -2.91 10.56 -2.42
N ARG A 29 -2.09 11.26 -3.20
CA ARG A 29 -1.76 12.65 -2.89
C ARG A 29 -3.00 13.52 -2.95
N ARG A 30 -3.83 13.35 -3.96
CA ARG A 30 -5.01 14.18 -4.16
C ARG A 30 -6.07 13.93 -3.10
N GLU A 31 -6.30 12.66 -2.78
CA GLU A 31 -7.36 12.28 -1.84
C GLU A 31 -7.00 12.53 -0.39
N HIS A 32 -5.74 12.37 -0.06
CA HIS A 32 -5.30 12.44 1.34
C HIS A 32 -4.41 13.62 1.64
N GLY A 33 -4.08 14.43 0.63
CA GLY A 33 -3.28 15.63 0.84
C GLY A 33 -1.84 15.38 1.23
N HIS A 34 -1.32 14.19 1.00
CA HIS A 34 0.06 13.87 1.36
C HIS A 34 1.03 14.27 0.26
N SER A 35 2.26 14.59 0.66
CA SER A 35 3.31 14.88 -0.31
C SER A 35 3.78 13.59 -0.99
N ARG A 36 4.46 13.76 -2.14
CA ARG A 36 5.05 12.62 -2.84
C ARG A 36 6.00 11.84 -1.93
N GLN A 37 6.81 12.56 -1.14
CA GLN A 37 7.76 11.91 -0.23
C GLN A 37 7.04 11.09 0.83
N THR A 38 5.96 11.63 1.37
CA THR A 38 5.17 10.93 2.39
C THR A 38 4.58 9.64 1.82
N VAL A 39 3.98 9.72 0.62
CA VAL A 39 3.40 8.54 -0.01
C VAL A 39 4.48 7.51 -0.32
N GLY A 40 5.60 7.95 -0.88
CA GLY A 40 6.71 7.04 -1.19
C GLY A 40 7.26 6.34 0.05
N LYS A 41 7.36 7.08 1.14
CA LYS A 41 7.84 6.51 2.40
C LYS A 41 6.87 5.46 2.93
N ALA A 42 5.56 5.75 2.87
CA ALA A 42 4.56 4.80 3.31
C ALA A 42 4.61 3.51 2.48
N MET A 43 4.75 3.65 1.16
CA MET A 43 4.83 2.49 0.29
C MET A 43 6.05 1.64 0.59
N ARG A 44 7.20 2.27 0.86
CA ARG A 44 8.41 1.52 1.22
C ARG A 44 8.25 0.77 2.54
N ILE A 45 7.57 1.38 3.51
CA ILE A 45 7.30 0.72 4.78
C ILE A 45 6.45 -0.53 4.55
N LEU A 46 5.38 -0.40 3.78
CA LEU A 46 4.47 -1.51 3.51
C LEU A 46 5.15 -2.60 2.69
N GLU A 47 5.99 -2.21 1.75
CA GLU A 47 6.76 -3.15 0.95
C GLU A 47 7.72 -3.94 1.84
N GLY A 48 8.37 -3.26 2.78
CA GLY A 48 9.25 -3.91 3.74
C GLY A 48 8.53 -4.88 4.65
N GLU A 49 7.24 -4.65 4.90
CA GLU A 49 6.41 -5.57 5.69
C GLU A 49 5.88 -6.74 4.86
N GLY A 50 6.09 -6.72 3.55
CA GLY A 50 5.62 -7.78 2.68
C GLY A 50 4.15 -7.69 2.32
N LEU A 51 3.50 -6.55 2.62
CA LEU A 51 2.07 -6.38 2.35
C LEU A 51 1.79 -5.98 0.90
N ILE A 52 2.72 -5.32 0.27
CA ILE A 52 2.59 -4.88 -1.11
C ILE A 52 3.89 -5.15 -1.86
N TYR A 53 3.81 -5.15 -3.18
CA TYR A 53 5.01 -5.24 -4.01
C TYR A 53 4.89 -4.27 -5.18
N ARG A 54 6.03 -3.83 -5.67
CA ARG A 54 6.10 -2.89 -6.77
C ARG A 54 6.27 -3.62 -8.10
N VAL A 55 5.45 -3.20 -9.07
CA VAL A 55 5.62 -3.67 -10.45
C VAL A 55 6.05 -2.45 -11.28
N PRO A 56 7.28 -2.42 -11.80
CA PRO A 56 7.76 -1.26 -12.57
C PRO A 56 6.81 -0.93 -13.70
N GLY A 57 6.47 0.35 -13.83
CA GLY A 57 5.56 0.84 -14.85
C GLY A 57 4.09 0.70 -14.53
N LEU A 58 3.71 -0.12 -13.55
CA LEU A 58 2.31 -0.37 -13.22
C LEU A 58 1.91 0.11 -11.83
N GLY A 59 2.86 0.21 -10.90
CA GLY A 59 2.59 0.68 -9.55
C GLY A 59 2.71 -0.42 -8.51
N TYR A 60 1.91 -0.29 -7.44
CA TYR A 60 1.96 -1.22 -6.33
C TYR A 60 0.73 -2.12 -6.31
N TYR A 61 0.93 -3.35 -5.88
CA TYR A 61 -0.13 -4.34 -5.77
C TYR A 61 -0.09 -4.99 -4.41
N VAL A 62 -1.26 -5.42 -3.93
CA VAL A 62 -1.36 -6.13 -2.65
C VAL A 62 -0.81 -7.54 -2.82
N SER A 63 0.09 -7.95 -1.94
CA SER A 63 0.66 -9.29 -1.96
C SER A 63 -0.42 -10.34 -1.70
N TYR A 64 -0.31 -11.51 -2.34
CA TYR A 64 -1.29 -12.56 -2.16
C TYR A 64 -1.31 -13.11 -0.75
N ASP A 65 -0.20 -13.03 -0.05
CA ASP A 65 -0.10 -13.50 1.34
C ASP A 65 -0.18 -12.37 2.35
N ALA A 66 -0.64 -11.18 1.92
CA ALA A 66 -0.65 -10.00 2.79
C ALA A 66 -1.52 -10.21 4.04
N ALA A 67 -2.61 -10.97 3.91
CA ALA A 67 -3.52 -11.22 5.02
C ALA A 67 -3.09 -12.42 5.88
N ALA A 68 -2.05 -13.14 5.47
CA ALA A 68 -1.57 -14.30 6.23
C ALA A 68 -0.75 -13.83 7.43
N PRO A 69 -0.77 -14.60 8.53
CA PRO A 69 0.07 -14.27 9.67
C PRO A 69 1.54 -14.23 9.29
N ARG A 70 2.22 -13.19 9.74
CA ARG A 70 3.65 -13.04 9.48
C ARG A 70 4.45 -13.72 10.59
N ARG A 71 5.60 -14.28 10.22
CA ARG A 71 6.47 -14.94 11.19
C ARG A 71 7.62 -14.07 11.60
#